data_e7ddc1dcbf1e133ffbc52d79fced2279
#
_entry.id   e7ddc1dcbf1e133ffbc52d79fced2279
#
_cell.length_a   1.000
_cell.length_b   1.000
_cell.length_c   1.000
_cell.angle_alpha   90.00
_cell.angle_beta   90.00
_cell.angle_gamma   90.00
#
_symmetry.space_group_name_H-M   'P 1'
#
loop_
_entity.id
_entity.type
_entity.pdbx_description
1 polymer ?
#
loop_
_entity_poly.entity_id
_entity_poly.type
_entity_poly.pdbx_seq_one_letter_code
_entity_poly.pdbx_strand_id
1 'polypeptide(L)'
;MIKEDLTVAVNTIDAKMLAKMFLAGAKNLESKKEWINELNVFPVPDGDTGTNMTLTIMSAAKDVAAMNANNDLDMKSLAKAISSGSLRGARGNSGVILSQLFRGFTKAIRDYDTIDIPLLAEACEKAVETAYKAVMKPKEGTILTVAKSASLKARELADAGETDLEKYIGDIIERADYVLSQTPEMLPVLKQAGVVDSGGQGLMQVLKGAYEAFLGKEIDWTVTETTAPAGAPFAGSQETVLEESDIKFGYCTEFIIMLSKTFNIKQEMDFKAYLESIGDSSVVVADDDVVKVHVHTNDPGLAIQKALKYGALSNMKIDNMRLEHHEKVVKMAQKEQQEAAAAAPAEKKAAAFIAVSVGEGINAILKDLGVDYIIEGGQTMNPSTEDVLNAIEKVNAETVYVLPNNKNIILAANQAKYMTEDKKIVVIPTKTIAQGITAVINYVPDLSPEENEAAMTEAIETVRTGEVTYAVRDTVIDEHEIHQGDYMGIGDAGILAVGQAIETVTKDMIDSMMDEDMELISIYYGQETKEEDAAALRDKVAEKYPACDVELQYGGQPIYYYIVSAE
;
A
#
# COMPACT_ATOMS: atom_id res chain seq x y z
N MET A 1 -41.03 -37.33 18.86
CA MET A 1 -40.26 -36.51 19.80
C MET A 1 -39.24 -35.77 18.95
N ILE A 2 -39.62 -34.60 18.48
CA ILE A 2 -38.78 -33.70 17.68
C ILE A 2 -37.92 -32.94 18.71
N LYS A 3 -36.59 -33.11 18.65
CA LYS A 3 -35.67 -32.23 19.37
C LYS A 3 -35.74 -30.87 18.71
N GLU A 4 -36.43 -29.93 19.34
CA GLU A 4 -36.21 -28.51 19.12
C GLU A 4 -34.81 -28.20 19.66
N ASP A 5 -33.85 -28.02 18.77
CA ASP A 5 -32.61 -27.31 19.09
C ASP A 5 -32.99 -25.84 19.36
N LEU A 6 -33.13 -25.52 20.63
CA LEU A 6 -33.16 -24.13 21.10
C LEU A 6 -31.78 -23.56 20.80
N THR A 7 -31.62 -22.92 19.65
CA THR A 7 -30.55 -21.96 19.43
C THR A 7 -30.75 -20.82 20.44
N VAL A 8 -29.94 -20.82 21.50
CA VAL A 8 -29.88 -19.70 22.42
C VAL A 8 -29.42 -18.49 21.61
N ALA A 9 -30.28 -17.52 21.45
CA ALA A 9 -29.94 -16.26 20.79
C ALA A 9 -28.71 -15.68 21.48
N VAL A 10 -27.63 -15.48 20.72
CA VAL A 10 -26.39 -14.88 21.21
C VAL A 10 -26.65 -13.38 21.35
N ASN A 11 -26.93 -12.91 22.56
CA ASN A 11 -27.29 -11.51 22.84
C ASN A 11 -26.08 -10.63 23.18
N THR A 12 -24.87 -11.19 23.21
CA THR A 12 -23.63 -10.45 23.49
C THR A 12 -22.47 -11.05 22.69
N ILE A 13 -21.48 -10.23 22.37
CA ILE A 13 -20.25 -10.64 21.70
C ILE A 13 -19.13 -10.65 22.75
N ASP A 14 -18.55 -11.79 23.02
CA ASP A 14 -17.34 -11.92 23.84
C ASP A 14 -16.06 -11.76 23.02
N ALA A 15 -14.91 -11.74 23.68
CA ALA A 15 -13.61 -11.59 23.02
C ALA A 15 -13.33 -12.70 21.97
N LYS A 16 -13.78 -13.94 22.21
CA LYS A 16 -13.58 -15.04 21.26
C LYS A 16 -14.41 -14.87 19.99
N MET A 17 -15.66 -14.46 20.16
CA MET A 17 -16.54 -14.17 19.03
C MET A 17 -16.03 -12.95 18.24
N LEU A 18 -15.61 -11.87 18.91
CA LEU A 18 -15.05 -10.69 18.26
C LEU A 18 -13.77 -11.04 17.48
N ALA A 19 -12.87 -11.85 18.04
CA ALA A 19 -11.67 -12.31 17.34
C ALA A 19 -12.03 -13.09 16.05
N LYS A 20 -12.99 -14.00 16.12
CA LYS A 20 -13.48 -14.72 14.93
C LYS A 20 -14.08 -13.79 13.89
N MET A 21 -14.93 -12.85 14.32
CA MET A 21 -15.53 -11.86 13.43
C MET A 21 -14.46 -10.99 12.75
N PHE A 22 -13.44 -10.54 13.50
CA PHE A 22 -12.34 -9.74 12.97
C PHE A 22 -11.51 -10.50 11.93
N LEU A 23 -11.12 -11.74 12.25
CA LEU A 23 -10.34 -12.59 11.34
C LEU A 23 -11.14 -12.91 10.06
N ALA A 24 -12.44 -13.16 10.19
CA ALA A 24 -13.34 -13.40 9.05
C ALA A 24 -13.45 -12.17 8.16
N GLY A 25 -13.62 -10.99 8.75
CA GLY A 25 -13.62 -9.73 8.02
C GLY A 25 -12.32 -9.52 7.26
N ALA A 26 -11.17 -9.80 7.90
CA ALA A 26 -9.86 -9.70 7.26
C ALA A 26 -9.73 -10.64 6.06
N LYS A 27 -10.14 -11.90 6.22
CA LYS A 27 -10.08 -12.91 5.14
C LYS A 27 -11.02 -12.59 3.98
N ASN A 28 -12.23 -12.11 4.28
CA ASN A 28 -13.17 -11.72 3.24
C ASN A 28 -12.66 -10.52 2.43
N LEU A 29 -12.05 -9.53 3.10
CA LEU A 29 -11.40 -8.40 2.43
C LEU A 29 -10.24 -8.88 1.54
N GLU A 30 -9.36 -9.74 2.08
CA GLU A 30 -8.23 -10.32 1.34
C GLU A 30 -8.70 -11.04 0.06
N SER A 31 -9.75 -11.86 0.15
CA SER A 31 -10.30 -12.62 -0.98
C SER A 31 -10.89 -11.73 -2.08
N LYS A 32 -11.23 -10.48 -1.77
CA LYS A 32 -11.83 -9.50 -2.70
C LYS A 32 -10.88 -8.35 -3.05
N LYS A 33 -9.62 -8.44 -2.65
CA LYS A 33 -8.62 -7.39 -2.78
C LYS A 33 -8.52 -6.86 -4.21
N GLU A 34 -8.36 -7.74 -5.19
CA GLU A 34 -8.18 -7.35 -6.59
C GLU A 34 -9.43 -6.66 -7.15
N TRP A 35 -10.61 -7.18 -6.87
CA TRP A 35 -11.85 -6.54 -7.26
C TRP A 35 -12.02 -5.15 -6.65
N ILE A 36 -11.61 -4.93 -5.39
CA ILE A 36 -11.65 -3.61 -4.75
C ILE A 36 -10.62 -2.67 -5.41
N ASN A 37 -9.46 -3.18 -5.82
CA ASN A 37 -8.47 -2.43 -6.58
C ASN A 37 -9.06 -1.93 -7.93
N GLU A 38 -9.85 -2.77 -8.61
CA GLU A 38 -10.53 -2.40 -9.86
C GLU A 38 -11.54 -1.26 -9.71
N LEU A 39 -12.13 -1.10 -8.51
CA LEU A 39 -13.06 0.00 -8.21
C LEU A 39 -12.35 1.32 -7.93
N ASN A 40 -11.04 1.29 -7.68
CA ASN A 40 -10.26 2.48 -7.39
C ASN A 40 -9.89 3.22 -8.68
N VAL A 41 -10.70 4.20 -9.05
CA VAL A 41 -10.58 4.93 -10.32
C VAL A 41 -10.16 6.39 -10.16
N PHE A 42 -10.00 6.88 -8.93
CA PHE A 42 -9.76 8.30 -8.68
C PHE A 42 -8.72 8.55 -7.57
N PRO A 43 -7.91 9.62 -7.70
CA PRO A 43 -7.78 10.55 -8.83
C PRO A 43 -6.98 9.97 -9.99
N VAL A 44 -6.07 9.07 -9.69
CA VAL A 44 -5.35 8.20 -10.65
C VAL A 44 -5.82 6.79 -10.35
N PRO A 45 -6.09 5.97 -11.34
CA PRO A 45 -6.42 4.56 -11.11
C PRO A 45 -5.15 3.78 -10.71
N ASP A 46 -4.57 4.15 -9.54
CA ASP A 46 -3.43 3.47 -8.92
C ASP A 46 -3.80 2.05 -8.45
N GLY A 47 -5.13 1.78 -8.34
CA GLY A 47 -5.65 0.44 -8.12
C GLY A 47 -5.16 -0.20 -6.82
N ASP A 48 -4.83 0.60 -5.79
CA ASP A 48 -4.14 0.13 -4.58
C ASP A 48 -5.03 0.05 -3.33
N THR A 49 -6.28 0.55 -3.39
CA THR A 49 -7.18 0.62 -2.23
C THR A 49 -7.39 -0.74 -1.56
N GLY A 50 -7.70 -1.78 -2.33
CA GLY A 50 -7.88 -3.13 -1.81
C GLY A 50 -6.60 -3.68 -1.18
N THR A 51 -5.46 -3.43 -1.80
CA THR A 51 -4.14 -3.81 -1.31
C THR A 51 -3.82 -3.10 0.00
N ASN A 52 -3.97 -1.78 0.07
CA ASN A 52 -3.70 -0.98 1.25
C ASN A 52 -4.58 -1.39 2.45
N MET A 53 -5.88 -1.56 2.22
CA MET A 53 -6.81 -2.01 3.28
C MET A 53 -6.50 -3.43 3.75
N THR A 54 -6.19 -4.34 2.81
CA THR A 54 -5.84 -5.74 3.15
C THR A 54 -4.56 -5.80 3.97
N LEU A 55 -3.48 -5.14 3.56
CA LEU A 55 -2.23 -5.11 4.31
C LEU A 55 -2.42 -4.50 5.71
N THR A 56 -3.25 -3.48 5.82
CA THR A 56 -3.58 -2.84 7.10
C THR A 56 -4.28 -3.79 8.06
N ILE A 57 -5.36 -4.46 7.63
CA ILE A 57 -6.11 -5.36 8.52
C ILE A 57 -5.34 -6.65 8.81
N MET A 58 -4.57 -7.17 7.85
CA MET A 58 -3.77 -8.38 8.01
C MET A 58 -2.61 -8.19 8.99
N SER A 59 -2.07 -6.98 9.12
CA SER A 59 -1.09 -6.65 10.17
C SER A 59 -1.67 -6.90 11.57
N ALA A 60 -2.92 -6.49 11.83
CA ALA A 60 -3.59 -6.77 13.09
C ALA A 60 -4.06 -8.24 13.20
N ALA A 61 -4.49 -8.84 12.09
CA ALA A 61 -4.99 -10.22 12.09
C ALA A 61 -3.91 -11.24 12.50
N LYS A 62 -2.64 -10.98 12.20
CA LYS A 62 -1.50 -11.81 12.69
C LYS A 62 -1.44 -11.83 14.22
N ASP A 63 -1.51 -10.66 14.85
CA ASP A 63 -1.47 -10.53 16.31
C ASP A 63 -2.70 -11.24 16.95
N VAL A 64 -3.89 -11.01 16.39
CA VAL A 64 -5.15 -11.62 16.85
C VAL A 64 -5.12 -13.16 16.71
N ALA A 65 -4.63 -13.67 15.58
CA ALA A 65 -4.52 -15.11 15.35
C ALA A 65 -3.56 -15.78 16.33
N ALA A 66 -2.41 -15.16 16.62
CA ALA A 66 -1.45 -15.65 17.60
C ALA A 66 -2.04 -15.73 19.01
N MET A 67 -2.82 -14.72 19.43
CA MET A 67 -3.52 -14.71 20.73
C MET A 67 -4.60 -15.80 20.80
N ASN A 68 -5.37 -15.99 19.72
CA ASN A 68 -6.41 -16.99 19.67
C ASN A 68 -5.85 -18.43 19.79
N ALA A 69 -4.68 -18.70 19.20
CA ALA A 69 -4.00 -19.98 19.31
C ALA A 69 -3.52 -20.30 20.73
N ASN A 70 -3.13 -19.27 21.50
CA ASN A 70 -2.61 -19.41 22.87
C ASN A 70 -3.70 -19.44 23.95
N ASN A 71 -4.97 -19.31 23.59
CA ASN A 71 -6.14 -19.27 24.50
C ASN A 71 -6.09 -18.12 25.56
N ASP A 72 -5.36 -17.04 25.27
CA ASP A 72 -5.11 -15.88 26.15
C ASP A 72 -5.90 -14.66 25.65
N LEU A 73 -7.21 -14.84 25.43
CA LEU A 73 -8.11 -13.86 24.82
C LEU A 73 -8.99 -13.21 25.87
N ASP A 74 -8.60 -12.02 26.31
CA ASP A 74 -9.46 -11.05 26.98
C ASP A 74 -9.76 -9.87 26.04
N MET A 75 -10.84 -9.14 26.30
CA MET A 75 -11.29 -8.03 25.43
C MET A 75 -10.25 -6.91 25.34
N LYS A 76 -9.54 -6.62 26.42
CA LYS A 76 -8.54 -5.54 26.49
C LYS A 76 -7.32 -5.84 25.62
N SER A 77 -6.80 -7.05 25.72
CA SER A 77 -5.65 -7.52 24.93
C SER A 77 -6.01 -7.62 23.45
N LEU A 78 -7.22 -8.14 23.13
CA LEU A 78 -7.74 -8.19 21.77
C LEU A 78 -7.92 -6.79 21.17
N ALA A 79 -8.53 -5.88 21.91
CA ALA A 79 -8.72 -4.49 21.47
C ALA A 79 -7.37 -3.80 21.19
N LYS A 80 -6.35 -4.05 22.03
CA LYS A 80 -4.99 -3.56 21.81
C LYS A 80 -4.36 -4.15 20.56
N ALA A 81 -4.48 -5.46 20.30
CA ALA A 81 -3.94 -6.13 19.13
C ALA A 81 -4.56 -5.56 17.84
N ILE A 82 -5.89 -5.43 17.79
CA ILE A 82 -6.60 -4.86 16.65
C ILE A 82 -6.17 -3.40 16.41
N SER A 83 -6.19 -2.56 17.44
CA SER A 83 -5.86 -1.14 17.33
C SER A 83 -4.40 -0.93 16.92
N SER A 84 -3.45 -1.48 17.68
CA SER A 84 -2.03 -1.26 17.46
C SER A 84 -1.52 -1.94 16.19
N GLY A 85 -2.00 -3.16 15.90
CA GLY A 85 -1.60 -3.89 14.69
C GLY A 85 -2.07 -3.20 13.41
N SER A 86 -3.34 -2.77 13.35
CA SER A 86 -3.85 -2.03 12.20
C SER A 86 -3.21 -0.65 12.05
N LEU A 87 -2.89 0.02 13.17
CA LEU A 87 -2.25 1.33 13.17
C LEU A 87 -0.83 1.27 12.58
N ARG A 88 -0.02 0.30 13.01
CA ARG A 88 1.34 0.09 12.48
C ARG A 88 1.33 -0.32 11.00
N GLY A 89 0.41 -1.22 10.65
CA GLY A 89 0.28 -1.72 9.29
C GLY A 89 -0.45 -0.79 8.32
N ALA A 90 -0.94 0.39 8.77
CA ALA A 90 -1.74 1.29 7.95
C ALA A 90 -0.98 1.83 6.74
N ARG A 91 -1.56 1.63 5.55
CA ARG A 91 -1.00 2.05 4.26
C ARG A 91 -2.02 2.85 3.46
N GLY A 92 -1.54 3.90 2.78
CA GLY A 92 -2.40 4.78 2.00
C GLY A 92 -3.52 5.43 2.81
N ASN A 93 -4.33 6.24 2.16
CA ASN A 93 -5.46 6.92 2.82
C ASN A 93 -6.52 5.93 3.31
N SER A 94 -6.85 4.92 2.49
CA SER A 94 -7.88 3.92 2.81
C SER A 94 -7.50 3.04 4.00
N GLY A 95 -6.24 2.59 4.07
CA GLY A 95 -5.74 1.82 5.20
C GLY A 95 -5.66 2.64 6.48
N VAL A 96 -5.19 3.90 6.41
CA VAL A 96 -5.17 4.79 7.59
C VAL A 96 -6.58 5.02 8.11
N ILE A 97 -7.56 5.31 7.25
CA ILE A 97 -8.96 5.51 7.67
C ILE A 97 -9.52 4.24 8.30
N LEU A 98 -9.28 3.06 7.70
CA LEU A 98 -9.69 1.78 8.27
C LEU A 98 -9.07 1.55 9.66
N SER A 99 -7.77 1.83 9.84
CA SER A 99 -7.10 1.73 11.14
C SER A 99 -7.71 2.64 12.20
N GLN A 100 -8.13 3.86 11.82
CA GLN A 100 -8.78 4.80 12.72
C GLN A 100 -10.20 4.38 13.10
N LEU A 101 -10.95 3.75 12.18
CA LEU A 101 -12.24 3.11 12.50
C LEU A 101 -12.04 2.02 13.56
N PHE A 102 -11.06 1.13 13.37
CA PHE A 102 -10.76 0.09 14.38
C PHE A 102 -10.31 0.69 15.71
N ARG A 103 -9.46 1.73 15.68
CA ARG A 103 -9.00 2.39 16.90
C ARG A 103 -10.15 3.00 17.71
N GLY A 104 -11.08 3.68 17.05
CA GLY A 104 -12.24 4.25 17.72
C GLY A 104 -13.16 3.18 18.31
N PHE A 105 -13.44 2.12 17.52
CA PHE A 105 -14.24 0.97 17.94
C PHE A 105 -13.65 0.28 19.17
N THR A 106 -12.38 -0.11 19.09
CA THR A 106 -11.69 -0.83 20.18
C THR A 106 -11.54 0.00 21.44
N LYS A 107 -11.41 1.33 21.33
CA LYS A 107 -11.37 2.23 22.47
C LYS A 107 -12.65 2.20 23.30
N ALA A 108 -13.80 2.02 22.67
CA ALA A 108 -15.10 1.96 23.37
C ALA A 108 -15.28 0.64 24.12
N ILE A 109 -14.80 -0.48 23.55
CA ILE A 109 -15.11 -1.83 24.05
C ILE A 109 -14.07 -2.41 25.02
N ARG A 110 -12.84 -1.89 25.05
CA ARG A 110 -11.67 -2.52 25.72
C ARG A 110 -11.82 -2.76 27.22
N ASP A 111 -12.68 -2.00 27.91
CA ASP A 111 -12.86 -2.06 29.36
C ASP A 111 -14.10 -2.90 29.75
N TYR A 112 -14.69 -3.65 28.81
CA TYR A 112 -15.85 -4.51 28.99
C TYR A 112 -15.50 -5.97 28.65
N ASP A 113 -16.16 -6.92 29.30
CA ASP A 113 -15.97 -8.36 29.03
C ASP A 113 -16.78 -8.83 27.82
N THR A 114 -17.93 -8.21 27.59
CA THR A 114 -18.85 -8.53 26.48
C THR A 114 -19.44 -7.24 25.89
N ILE A 115 -19.83 -7.31 24.62
CA ILE A 115 -20.44 -6.22 23.87
C ILE A 115 -21.91 -6.54 23.68
N ASP A 116 -22.78 -5.70 24.20
CA ASP A 116 -24.22 -5.67 23.94
C ASP A 116 -24.58 -4.63 22.89
N ILE A 117 -25.87 -4.53 22.52
CA ILE A 117 -26.35 -3.58 21.51
C ILE A 117 -26.03 -2.12 21.87
N PRO A 118 -26.31 -1.61 23.10
CA PRO A 118 -25.95 -0.24 23.46
C PRO A 118 -24.45 0.07 23.31
N LEU A 119 -23.58 -0.85 23.78
CA LEU A 119 -22.13 -0.68 23.67
C LEU A 119 -21.65 -0.78 22.22
N LEU A 120 -22.25 -1.65 21.41
CA LEU A 120 -21.94 -1.76 19.98
C LEU A 120 -22.29 -0.47 19.23
N ALA A 121 -23.44 0.17 19.55
CA ALA A 121 -23.80 1.47 19.00
C ALA A 121 -22.77 2.55 19.37
N GLU A 122 -22.36 2.62 20.64
CA GLU A 122 -21.33 3.55 21.10
C GLU A 122 -19.98 3.29 20.40
N ALA A 123 -19.60 2.03 20.23
CA ALA A 123 -18.37 1.65 19.54
C ALA A 123 -18.38 2.10 18.07
N CYS A 124 -19.50 1.95 17.36
CA CYS A 124 -19.66 2.45 16.00
C CYS A 124 -19.55 3.99 15.93
N GLU A 125 -20.12 4.72 16.88
CA GLU A 125 -20.01 6.18 16.95
C GLU A 125 -18.55 6.61 17.18
N LYS A 126 -17.85 5.97 18.13
CA LYS A 126 -16.44 6.26 18.40
C LYS A 126 -15.52 5.92 17.23
N ALA A 127 -15.84 4.86 16.49
CA ALA A 127 -15.12 4.53 15.26
C ALA A 127 -15.20 5.68 14.25
N VAL A 128 -16.40 6.15 13.96
CA VAL A 128 -16.65 7.25 13.01
C VAL A 128 -16.03 8.56 13.49
N GLU A 129 -16.23 8.92 14.76
CA GLU A 129 -15.66 10.14 15.35
C GLU A 129 -14.14 10.17 15.20
N THR A 130 -13.48 9.03 15.47
CA THR A 130 -12.02 8.89 15.39
C THR A 130 -11.52 9.01 13.95
N ALA A 131 -12.20 8.36 13.00
CA ALA A 131 -11.83 8.40 11.59
C ALA A 131 -12.02 9.81 10.98
N TYR A 132 -13.12 10.49 11.28
CA TYR A 132 -13.35 11.87 10.80
C TYR A 132 -12.32 12.86 11.36
N LYS A 133 -11.87 12.69 12.61
CA LYS A 133 -10.83 13.55 13.20
C LYS A 133 -9.45 13.35 12.55
N ALA A 134 -9.19 12.17 12.00
CA ALA A 134 -7.92 11.87 11.37
C ALA A 134 -7.81 12.43 9.94
N VAL A 135 -8.93 12.80 9.31
CA VAL A 135 -8.96 13.31 7.93
C VAL A 135 -9.15 14.82 7.95
N MET A 136 -8.17 15.57 7.44
CA MET A 136 -8.21 17.05 7.45
C MET A 136 -9.38 17.63 6.65
N LYS A 137 -9.74 17.01 5.51
CA LYS A 137 -10.86 17.44 4.64
C LYS A 137 -11.72 16.22 4.28
N PRO A 138 -12.61 15.76 5.17
CA PRO A 138 -13.50 14.64 4.89
C PRO A 138 -14.38 14.93 3.67
N LYS A 139 -14.48 13.96 2.75
CA LYS A 139 -15.38 14.03 1.59
C LYS A 139 -16.54 13.06 1.78
N GLU A 140 -17.76 13.53 1.52
CA GLU A 140 -18.94 12.66 1.46
C GLU A 140 -18.90 11.81 0.17
N GLY A 141 -19.54 10.64 0.20
CA GLY A 141 -19.49 9.66 -0.88
C GLY A 141 -18.28 8.72 -0.80
N THR A 142 -17.63 8.63 0.37
CA THR A 142 -16.45 7.77 0.62
C THR A 142 -16.71 6.77 1.74
N ILE A 143 -15.69 5.94 2.06
CA ILE A 143 -15.68 5.03 3.23
C ILE A 143 -16.21 5.70 4.50
N LEU A 144 -15.91 7.00 4.70
CA LEU A 144 -16.40 7.75 5.86
C LEU A 144 -17.91 7.89 5.87
N THR A 145 -18.54 8.12 4.72
CA THR A 145 -19.99 8.22 4.57
C THR A 145 -20.67 6.88 4.85
N VAL A 146 -20.10 5.80 4.34
CA VAL A 146 -20.60 4.43 4.59
C VAL A 146 -20.53 4.09 6.08
N ALA A 147 -19.38 4.33 6.72
CA ALA A 147 -19.18 4.11 8.15
C ALA A 147 -20.14 4.95 9.01
N LYS A 148 -20.31 6.24 8.66
CA LYS A 148 -21.23 7.15 9.34
C LYS A 148 -22.68 6.67 9.25
N SER A 149 -23.10 6.18 8.07
CA SER A 149 -24.46 5.65 7.90
C SER A 149 -24.69 4.37 8.70
N ALA A 150 -23.70 3.46 8.77
CA ALA A 150 -23.73 2.28 9.63
C ALA A 150 -23.91 2.69 11.11
N SER A 151 -23.12 3.65 11.58
CA SER A 151 -23.16 4.15 12.95
C SER A 151 -24.50 4.80 13.32
N LEU A 152 -25.05 5.63 12.42
CA LEU A 152 -26.36 6.25 12.63
C LEU A 152 -27.46 5.20 12.73
N LYS A 153 -27.43 4.16 11.89
CA LYS A 153 -28.39 3.05 11.95
C LYS A 153 -28.23 2.24 13.24
N ALA A 154 -26.99 1.99 13.67
CA ALA A 154 -26.70 1.33 14.93
C ALA A 154 -27.34 2.08 16.13
N ARG A 155 -27.18 3.41 16.19
CA ARG A 155 -27.78 4.23 17.24
C ARG A 155 -29.30 4.23 17.17
N GLU A 156 -29.88 4.41 15.98
CA GLU A 156 -31.34 4.38 15.75
C GLU A 156 -31.98 3.09 16.31
N LEU A 157 -31.38 1.93 16.00
CA LEU A 157 -31.90 0.63 16.44
C LEU A 157 -31.72 0.42 17.95
N ALA A 158 -30.59 0.85 18.52
CA ALA A 158 -30.35 0.79 19.96
C ALA A 158 -31.35 1.66 20.73
N ASP A 159 -31.62 2.89 20.26
CA ASP A 159 -32.57 3.80 20.86
C ASP A 159 -34.02 3.31 20.69
N ALA A 160 -34.31 2.55 19.64
CA ALA A 160 -35.61 1.90 19.43
C ALA A 160 -35.79 0.65 20.33
N GLY A 161 -34.76 0.23 21.07
CA GLY A 161 -34.81 -0.90 21.99
C GLY A 161 -34.74 -2.26 21.30
N GLU A 162 -34.07 -2.35 20.15
CA GLU A 162 -33.78 -3.66 19.53
C GLU A 162 -32.98 -4.55 20.48
N THR A 163 -33.36 -5.82 20.58
CA THR A 163 -32.73 -6.79 21.49
C THR A 163 -32.15 -8.01 20.77
N ASP A 164 -32.49 -8.18 19.49
CA ASP A 164 -31.97 -9.23 18.65
C ASP A 164 -30.69 -8.76 17.96
N LEU A 165 -29.54 -9.28 18.42
CA LEU A 165 -28.22 -8.86 17.94
C LEU A 165 -27.97 -9.29 16.48
N GLU A 166 -28.52 -10.43 16.04
CA GLU A 166 -28.42 -10.88 14.65
C GLU A 166 -29.13 -9.92 13.72
N LYS A 167 -30.38 -9.60 14.04
CA LYS A 167 -31.16 -8.63 13.27
C LYS A 167 -30.54 -7.24 13.31
N TYR A 168 -30.04 -6.81 14.48
CA TYR A 168 -29.38 -5.51 14.67
C TYR A 168 -28.18 -5.35 13.73
N ILE A 169 -27.26 -6.34 13.69
CA ILE A 169 -26.09 -6.30 12.82
C ILE A 169 -26.50 -6.38 11.34
N GLY A 170 -27.47 -7.22 11.02
CA GLY A 170 -28.00 -7.37 9.65
C GLY A 170 -28.55 -6.06 9.10
N ASP A 171 -29.41 -5.37 9.87
CA ASP A 171 -30.03 -4.09 9.48
C ASP A 171 -28.97 -2.96 9.30
N ILE A 172 -27.90 -2.97 10.11
CA ILE A 172 -26.77 -2.03 9.97
C ILE A 172 -26.04 -2.26 8.65
N ILE A 173 -25.73 -3.53 8.33
CA ILE A 173 -25.04 -3.90 7.11
C ILE A 173 -25.87 -3.56 5.88
N GLU A 174 -27.19 -3.85 5.90
CA GLU A 174 -28.09 -3.49 4.82
C GLU A 174 -28.13 -1.99 4.58
N ARG A 175 -28.18 -1.19 5.66
CA ARG A 175 -28.14 0.27 5.56
C ARG A 175 -26.82 0.78 4.99
N ALA A 176 -25.70 0.21 5.41
CA ALA A 176 -24.37 0.59 4.93
C ALA A 176 -24.21 0.23 3.43
N ASP A 177 -24.68 -0.94 3.01
CA ASP A 177 -24.64 -1.42 1.62
C ASP A 177 -25.51 -0.51 0.71
N TYR A 178 -26.70 -0.13 1.20
CA TYR A 178 -27.54 0.85 0.50
C TYR A 178 -26.80 2.19 0.29
N VAL A 179 -26.16 2.73 1.33
CA VAL A 179 -25.43 4.00 1.20
C VAL A 179 -24.20 3.87 0.31
N LEU A 180 -23.50 2.73 0.36
CA LEU A 180 -22.43 2.46 -0.58
C LEU A 180 -22.92 2.55 -2.03
N SER A 181 -24.09 1.97 -2.35
CA SER A 181 -24.68 2.05 -3.69
C SER A 181 -25.03 3.47 -4.12
N GLN A 182 -25.15 4.41 -3.17
CA GLN A 182 -25.46 5.83 -3.43
C GLN A 182 -24.19 6.71 -3.55
N THR A 183 -22.99 6.17 -3.28
CA THR A 183 -21.74 6.94 -3.36
C THR A 183 -21.49 7.56 -4.74
N PRO A 184 -21.88 6.95 -5.89
CA PRO A 184 -21.78 7.59 -7.20
C PRO A 184 -22.62 8.87 -7.33
N GLU A 185 -23.74 8.97 -6.63
CA GLU A 185 -24.59 10.18 -6.66
C GLU A 185 -24.02 11.31 -5.77
N MET A 186 -23.05 10.99 -4.90
CA MET A 186 -22.39 11.94 -3.99
C MET A 186 -21.05 12.44 -4.54
N LEU A 187 -20.37 11.64 -5.34
CA LEU A 187 -19.08 11.98 -5.97
C LEU A 187 -19.18 11.83 -7.49
N PRO A 188 -19.14 12.94 -8.25
CA PRO A 188 -19.30 12.92 -9.71
C PRO A 188 -18.34 11.97 -10.44
N VAL A 189 -17.10 11.86 -9.96
CA VAL A 189 -16.09 10.97 -10.54
C VAL A 189 -16.45 9.49 -10.45
N LEU A 190 -17.06 9.04 -9.36
CA LEU A 190 -17.56 7.67 -9.22
C LEU A 190 -18.73 7.42 -10.17
N LYS A 191 -19.59 8.42 -10.36
CA LYS A 191 -20.72 8.36 -11.31
C LYS A 191 -20.21 8.24 -12.74
N GLN A 192 -19.23 9.03 -13.14
CA GLN A 192 -18.61 8.99 -14.47
C GLN A 192 -17.98 7.63 -14.74
N ALA A 193 -17.27 7.06 -13.75
CA ALA A 193 -16.66 5.75 -13.87
C ALA A 193 -17.65 4.57 -13.72
N GLY A 194 -18.89 4.83 -13.31
CA GLY A 194 -19.91 3.78 -13.10
C GLY A 194 -19.59 2.82 -11.96
N VAL A 195 -18.83 3.27 -10.96
CA VAL A 195 -18.38 2.46 -9.81
C VAL A 195 -18.80 3.07 -8.48
N VAL A 196 -18.83 2.25 -7.43
CA VAL A 196 -18.99 2.70 -6.04
C VAL A 196 -17.63 3.04 -5.42
N ASP A 197 -17.62 3.72 -4.26
CA ASP A 197 -16.40 4.01 -3.54
C ASP A 197 -15.65 2.73 -3.14
N SER A 198 -14.40 2.59 -3.59
CA SER A 198 -13.56 1.42 -3.34
C SER A 198 -13.27 1.20 -1.85
N GLY A 199 -13.01 2.27 -1.10
CA GLY A 199 -12.79 2.21 0.35
C GLY A 199 -14.05 1.78 1.10
N GLY A 200 -15.22 2.32 0.73
CA GLY A 200 -16.52 1.89 1.24
C GLY A 200 -16.82 0.43 0.94
N GLN A 201 -16.49 -0.01 -0.29
CA GLN A 201 -16.63 -1.43 -0.67
C GLN A 201 -15.73 -2.33 0.18
N GLY A 202 -14.49 -1.91 0.45
CA GLY A 202 -13.57 -2.63 1.33
C GLY A 202 -14.12 -2.75 2.76
N LEU A 203 -14.65 -1.66 3.33
CA LEU A 203 -15.32 -1.69 4.64
C LEU A 203 -16.49 -2.67 4.65
N MET A 204 -17.32 -2.68 3.60
CA MET A 204 -18.44 -3.62 3.49
C MET A 204 -17.98 -5.07 3.47
N GLN A 205 -16.84 -5.39 2.82
CA GLN A 205 -16.31 -6.74 2.86
C GLN A 205 -15.87 -7.17 4.27
N VAL A 206 -15.26 -6.26 5.04
CA VAL A 206 -14.94 -6.51 6.46
C VAL A 206 -16.21 -6.77 7.27
N LEU A 207 -17.23 -5.93 7.16
CA LEU A 207 -18.47 -6.07 7.91
C LEU A 207 -19.23 -7.35 7.53
N LYS A 208 -19.34 -7.67 6.23
CA LYS A 208 -20.01 -8.90 5.75
C LYS A 208 -19.27 -10.15 6.23
N GLY A 209 -17.94 -10.18 6.15
CA GLY A 209 -17.15 -11.32 6.68
C GLY A 209 -17.30 -11.49 8.19
N ALA A 210 -17.29 -10.40 8.94
CA ALA A 210 -17.52 -10.41 10.38
C ALA A 210 -18.92 -10.96 10.73
N TYR A 211 -19.95 -10.54 10.00
CA TYR A 211 -21.31 -11.00 10.20
C TYR A 211 -21.49 -12.49 9.87
N GLU A 212 -20.88 -12.99 8.82
CA GLU A 212 -20.89 -14.42 8.48
C GLU A 212 -20.31 -15.29 9.61
N ALA A 213 -19.21 -14.83 10.22
CA ALA A 213 -18.63 -15.51 11.38
C ALA A 213 -19.54 -15.45 12.62
N PHE A 214 -20.22 -14.33 12.84
CA PHE A 214 -21.22 -14.18 13.90
C PHE A 214 -22.37 -15.18 13.72
N LEU A 215 -22.83 -15.40 12.49
CA LEU A 215 -23.87 -16.39 12.14
C LEU A 215 -23.38 -17.86 12.23
N GLY A 216 -22.12 -18.09 12.64
CA GLY A 216 -21.57 -19.44 12.85
C GLY A 216 -21.11 -20.13 11.57
N LYS A 217 -20.92 -19.40 10.45
CA LYS A 217 -20.27 -19.99 9.27
C LYS A 217 -18.82 -20.33 9.60
N GLU A 218 -18.43 -21.58 9.35
CA GLU A 218 -17.03 -22.00 9.47
C GLU A 218 -16.23 -21.36 8.32
N ILE A 219 -15.25 -20.57 8.67
CA ILE A 219 -14.31 -19.97 7.73
C ILE A 219 -12.94 -20.57 8.04
N ASP A 220 -12.22 -21.01 7.02
CA ASP A 220 -10.85 -21.51 7.17
C ASP A 220 -9.91 -20.34 7.53
N TRP A 221 -9.43 -20.38 8.78
CA TRP A 221 -8.60 -19.32 9.40
C TRP A 221 -7.11 -19.49 9.11
N THR A 222 -6.69 -20.47 8.35
CA THR A 222 -5.28 -20.59 8.00
C THR A 222 -4.85 -19.31 7.30
N VAL A 223 -4.18 -18.44 8.07
CA VAL A 223 -3.42 -17.32 7.52
C VAL A 223 -2.32 -17.97 6.69
N THR A 224 -2.60 -18.21 5.42
CA THR A 224 -1.55 -18.46 4.45
C THR A 224 -0.71 -17.19 4.46
N GLU A 225 0.55 -17.32 4.84
CA GLU A 225 1.51 -16.24 4.63
C GLU A 225 1.45 -15.88 3.15
N THR A 226 0.68 -14.85 2.81
CA THR A 226 0.85 -14.19 1.52
C THR A 226 2.20 -13.53 1.62
N THR A 227 3.19 -14.20 1.08
CA THR A 227 4.49 -13.61 0.79
C THR A 227 4.22 -12.32 0.04
N ALA A 228 4.49 -11.19 0.70
CA ALA A 228 4.65 -9.92 0.01
C ALA A 228 5.63 -10.15 -1.16
N PRO A 229 5.45 -9.49 -2.30
CA PRO A 229 6.45 -9.55 -3.35
C PRO A 229 7.80 -9.17 -2.74
N ALA A 230 8.81 -9.97 -3.06
CA ALA A 230 10.14 -9.93 -2.48
C ALA A 230 10.70 -8.50 -2.48
N GLY A 231 10.89 -7.94 -1.29
CA GLY A 231 11.45 -6.60 -1.12
C GLY A 231 11.56 -6.11 0.32
N ALA A 232 11.11 -6.86 1.33
CA ALA A 232 11.32 -6.47 2.72
C ALA A 232 12.04 -7.58 3.50
N PRO A 233 13.16 -7.30 4.19
CA PRO A 233 13.83 -8.28 5.02
C PRO A 233 13.00 -8.55 6.27
N PHE A 234 12.64 -9.80 6.48
CA PHE A 234 12.08 -10.32 7.71
C PHE A 234 13.09 -10.14 8.85
N ALA A 235 12.78 -9.33 9.84
CA ALA A 235 13.50 -9.34 11.10
C ALA A 235 12.93 -10.46 11.98
N GLY A 236 13.71 -11.51 12.20
CA GLY A 236 13.43 -12.47 13.27
C GLY A 236 13.47 -13.96 12.94
N SER A 237 14.48 -14.40 12.19
CA SER A 237 15.07 -15.72 12.37
C SER A 237 16.58 -15.55 12.27
N GLN A 238 17.33 -16.14 13.20
CA GLN A 238 18.77 -16.30 13.05
C GLN A 238 19.01 -17.17 11.80
N GLU A 239 19.10 -16.55 10.63
CA GLU A 239 19.67 -17.19 9.46
C GLU A 239 21.15 -17.31 9.73
N THR A 240 21.58 -18.53 10.00
CA THR A 240 22.98 -18.92 9.85
C THR A 240 23.43 -18.51 8.45
N VAL A 241 24.41 -17.62 8.39
CA VAL A 241 25.08 -17.22 7.14
C VAL A 241 25.65 -18.49 6.53
N LEU A 242 24.98 -19.02 5.50
CA LEU A 242 25.51 -20.12 4.69
C LEU A 242 26.71 -19.55 3.93
N GLU A 243 27.86 -20.20 4.01
CA GLU A 243 29.01 -19.82 3.18
C GLU A 243 28.70 -20.13 1.69
N GLU A 244 29.30 -19.41 0.76
CA GLU A 244 29.15 -19.61 -0.70
C GLU A 244 29.36 -21.06 -1.12
N SER A 245 30.19 -21.81 -0.34
CA SER A 245 30.43 -23.23 -0.45
C SER A 245 29.22 -24.13 -0.19
N ASP A 246 28.19 -23.62 0.48
CA ASP A 246 26.98 -24.38 0.87
C ASP A 246 25.90 -24.34 -0.19
N ILE A 247 25.98 -23.44 -1.19
CA ILE A 247 25.06 -23.39 -2.32
C ILE A 247 25.43 -24.47 -3.35
N LYS A 248 24.87 -25.66 -3.12
CA LYS A 248 25.10 -26.83 -3.97
C LYS A 248 24.53 -26.65 -5.38
N PHE A 249 23.34 -26.08 -5.51
CA PHE A 249 22.67 -25.80 -6.76
C PHE A 249 22.52 -24.28 -6.93
N GLY A 250 23.07 -23.76 -8.02
CA GLY A 250 23.30 -22.31 -8.17
C GLY A 250 22.14 -21.51 -8.73
N TYR A 251 21.11 -22.16 -9.31
CA TYR A 251 20.02 -21.45 -9.96
C TYR A 251 18.67 -21.82 -9.33
N CYS A 252 17.93 -20.84 -8.85
CA CYS A 252 16.51 -20.94 -8.57
C CYS A 252 15.75 -20.83 -9.89
N THR A 253 14.97 -21.86 -10.22
CA THR A 253 14.25 -21.96 -11.49
C THR A 253 12.78 -22.18 -11.25
N GLU A 254 11.97 -21.23 -11.67
CA GLU A 254 10.51 -21.24 -11.54
C GLU A 254 9.82 -21.11 -12.90
N PHE A 255 8.73 -21.82 -13.10
CA PHE A 255 7.87 -21.68 -14.27
C PHE A 255 6.51 -22.36 -14.06
N ILE A 256 5.56 -22.01 -14.94
CA ILE A 256 4.25 -22.64 -15.02
C ILE A 256 4.18 -23.42 -16.32
N ILE A 257 3.76 -24.69 -16.26
CA ILE A 257 3.46 -25.52 -17.43
C ILE A 257 1.96 -25.37 -17.73
N MET A 258 1.62 -24.85 -18.91
CA MET A 258 0.28 -24.86 -19.45
C MET A 258 0.05 -26.22 -20.09
N LEU A 259 -0.71 -27.10 -19.45
CA LEU A 259 -0.86 -28.49 -19.86
C LEU A 259 -1.56 -28.61 -21.22
N SER A 260 -0.97 -29.35 -22.14
CA SER A 260 -1.56 -29.67 -23.44
C SER A 260 -2.29 -31.00 -23.45
N LYS A 261 -2.14 -31.78 -22.39
CA LYS A 261 -2.73 -33.14 -22.17
C LYS A 261 -2.91 -33.38 -20.69
N THR A 262 -3.77 -34.34 -20.35
CA THR A 262 -3.99 -34.78 -18.96
C THR A 262 -2.65 -35.14 -18.30
N PHE A 263 -2.35 -34.50 -17.18
CA PHE A 263 -1.17 -34.75 -16.36
C PHE A 263 -1.59 -35.63 -15.17
N ASN A 264 -1.30 -36.93 -15.23
CA ASN A 264 -1.72 -37.87 -14.21
C ASN A 264 -0.71 -37.95 -13.07
N ILE A 265 -1.14 -38.52 -11.93
CA ILE A 265 -0.34 -38.67 -10.71
C ILE A 265 1.00 -39.37 -10.97
N LYS A 266 1.06 -40.33 -11.88
CA LYS A 266 2.32 -41.00 -12.24
C LYS A 266 3.28 -40.08 -12.96
N GLN A 267 2.79 -39.24 -13.88
CA GLN A 267 3.59 -38.25 -14.60
C GLN A 267 4.09 -37.16 -13.66
N GLU A 268 3.29 -36.76 -12.69
CA GLU A 268 3.69 -35.83 -11.64
C GLU A 268 4.84 -36.42 -10.79
N MET A 269 4.68 -37.66 -10.32
CA MET A 269 5.72 -38.36 -9.55
C MET A 269 7.01 -38.55 -10.37
N ASP A 270 6.90 -38.97 -11.63
CA ASP A 270 8.06 -39.13 -12.54
C ASP A 270 8.74 -37.80 -12.83
N PHE A 271 7.98 -36.71 -12.93
CA PHE A 271 8.52 -35.36 -13.16
C PHE A 271 9.21 -34.84 -11.90
N LYS A 272 8.59 -35.00 -10.74
CA LYS A 272 9.17 -34.63 -9.46
C LYS A 272 10.47 -35.37 -9.18
N ALA A 273 10.47 -36.70 -9.34
CA ALA A 273 11.68 -37.52 -9.21
C ALA A 273 12.81 -37.10 -10.18
N TYR A 274 12.43 -36.69 -11.40
CA TYR A 274 13.41 -36.16 -12.35
C TYR A 274 14.02 -34.84 -11.87
N LEU A 275 13.21 -33.90 -11.37
CA LEU A 275 13.71 -32.63 -10.83
C LEU A 275 14.62 -32.85 -9.62
N GLU A 276 14.25 -33.76 -8.72
CA GLU A 276 15.08 -34.17 -7.57
C GLU A 276 16.43 -34.80 -7.99
N SER A 277 16.48 -35.43 -9.17
CA SER A 277 17.73 -35.99 -9.70
C SER A 277 18.71 -34.95 -10.25
N ILE A 278 18.23 -33.75 -10.62
CA ILE A 278 19.05 -32.66 -11.20
C ILE A 278 19.18 -31.45 -10.27
N GLY A 279 18.49 -31.47 -9.11
CA GLY A 279 18.44 -30.36 -8.19
C GLY A 279 17.95 -30.74 -6.81
N ASP A 280 17.67 -29.72 -5.99
CA ASP A 280 17.00 -29.86 -4.70
C ASP A 280 15.89 -28.81 -4.56
N SER A 281 15.25 -28.76 -3.37
CA SER A 281 14.15 -27.83 -3.06
C SER A 281 13.03 -27.82 -4.11
N SER A 282 12.80 -29.00 -4.74
CA SER A 282 11.83 -29.13 -5.81
C SER A 282 10.39 -29.09 -5.28
N VAL A 283 9.58 -28.18 -5.84
CA VAL A 283 8.14 -28.07 -5.60
C VAL A 283 7.42 -28.22 -6.94
N VAL A 284 6.50 -29.18 -7.02
CA VAL A 284 5.65 -29.41 -8.19
C VAL A 284 4.21 -29.47 -7.68
N VAL A 285 3.39 -28.51 -8.09
CA VAL A 285 1.97 -28.42 -7.75
C VAL A 285 1.17 -28.48 -9.04
N ALA A 286 0.42 -29.54 -9.22
CA ALA A 286 -0.44 -29.75 -10.39
C ALA A 286 -1.89 -29.40 -10.09
N ASP A 287 -2.53 -28.68 -11.02
CA ASP A 287 -3.95 -28.44 -11.11
C ASP A 287 -4.47 -28.93 -12.47
N ASP A 288 -5.76 -28.84 -12.75
CA ASP A 288 -6.38 -29.44 -13.94
C ASP A 288 -5.70 -29.04 -15.26
N ASP A 289 -5.35 -27.75 -15.41
CA ASP A 289 -4.82 -27.18 -16.65
C ASP A 289 -3.37 -26.66 -16.54
N VAL A 290 -2.80 -26.60 -15.32
CA VAL A 290 -1.49 -25.99 -15.07
C VAL A 290 -0.67 -26.76 -14.07
N VAL A 291 0.67 -26.72 -14.20
CA VAL A 291 1.60 -27.22 -13.19
C VAL A 291 2.58 -26.11 -12.82
N LYS A 292 2.60 -25.70 -11.55
CA LYS A 292 3.60 -24.78 -11.03
C LYS A 292 4.83 -25.57 -10.59
N VAL A 293 6.00 -25.10 -11.02
CA VAL A 293 7.28 -25.75 -10.77
C VAL A 293 8.26 -24.77 -10.16
N HIS A 294 8.96 -25.21 -9.11
CA HIS A 294 10.13 -24.56 -8.52
C HIS A 294 11.21 -25.61 -8.29
N VAL A 295 12.46 -25.32 -8.64
CA VAL A 295 13.59 -26.22 -8.38
C VAL A 295 14.90 -25.42 -8.30
N HIS A 296 15.77 -25.77 -7.34
CA HIS A 296 17.15 -25.31 -7.31
C HIS A 296 18.03 -26.30 -8.09
N THR A 297 18.69 -25.86 -9.16
CA THR A 297 19.47 -26.72 -10.03
C THR A 297 20.70 -26.00 -10.57
N ASN A 298 21.70 -26.74 -11.04
CA ASN A 298 22.82 -26.17 -11.81
C ASN A 298 22.52 -26.15 -13.32
N ASP A 299 21.46 -26.85 -13.75
CA ASP A 299 21.11 -27.06 -15.15
C ASP A 299 19.63 -26.66 -15.41
N PRO A 300 19.23 -25.36 -15.30
CA PRO A 300 17.85 -24.93 -15.49
C PRO A 300 17.28 -25.32 -16.85
N GLY A 301 18.13 -25.39 -17.88
CA GLY A 301 17.74 -25.84 -19.21
C GLY A 301 17.19 -27.28 -19.25
N LEU A 302 17.70 -28.18 -18.40
CA LEU A 302 17.21 -29.57 -18.31
C LEU A 302 15.81 -29.62 -17.67
N ALA A 303 15.54 -28.82 -16.66
CA ALA A 303 14.22 -28.71 -16.05
C ALA A 303 13.19 -28.19 -17.06
N ILE A 304 13.53 -27.12 -17.78
CA ILE A 304 12.72 -26.53 -18.85
C ILE A 304 12.46 -27.54 -19.98
N GLN A 305 13.49 -28.21 -20.48
CA GLN A 305 13.36 -29.19 -21.55
C GLN A 305 12.45 -30.37 -21.17
N LYS A 306 12.51 -30.81 -19.91
CA LYS A 306 11.64 -31.86 -19.41
C LYS A 306 10.19 -31.37 -19.30
N ALA A 307 9.99 -30.16 -18.81
CA ALA A 307 8.67 -29.53 -18.65
C ALA A 307 7.94 -29.34 -19.98
N LEU A 308 8.64 -28.93 -21.04
CA LEU A 308 8.09 -28.77 -22.40
C LEU A 308 7.46 -30.04 -22.99
N LYS A 309 7.73 -31.22 -22.43
CA LYS A 309 7.08 -32.46 -22.83
C LYS A 309 5.61 -32.55 -22.38
N TYR A 310 5.22 -31.75 -21.41
CA TYR A 310 3.88 -31.76 -20.81
C TYR A 310 3.01 -30.60 -21.33
N GLY A 311 3.62 -29.48 -21.73
CA GLY A 311 2.89 -28.33 -22.23
C GLY A 311 3.77 -27.12 -22.56
N ALA A 312 3.16 -26.01 -22.90
CA ALA A 312 3.83 -24.72 -23.10
C ALA A 312 4.22 -24.13 -21.74
N LEU A 313 5.30 -23.32 -21.68
CA LEU A 313 5.75 -22.71 -20.45
C LEU A 313 5.39 -21.22 -20.43
N SER A 314 5.02 -20.74 -19.23
CA SER A 314 4.80 -19.33 -18.95
C SER A 314 5.45 -18.95 -17.61
N ASN A 315 5.58 -17.64 -17.35
CA ASN A 315 6.13 -17.08 -16.11
C ASN A 315 7.48 -17.72 -15.71
N MET A 316 8.39 -17.82 -16.68
CA MET A 316 9.71 -18.39 -16.44
C MET A 316 10.61 -17.38 -15.75
N LYS A 317 11.17 -17.78 -14.60
CA LYS A 317 12.14 -17.03 -13.82
C LYS A 317 13.34 -17.92 -13.51
N ILE A 318 14.54 -17.42 -13.72
CA ILE A 318 15.80 -18.12 -13.44
C ILE A 318 16.75 -17.13 -12.78
N ASP A 319 16.95 -17.28 -11.48
CA ASP A 319 17.82 -16.42 -10.69
C ASP A 319 19.13 -17.16 -10.33
N ASN A 320 20.25 -16.48 -10.40
CA ASN A 320 21.53 -17.02 -9.95
C ASN A 320 21.73 -16.72 -8.46
N MET A 321 21.42 -17.70 -7.62
CA MET A 321 21.51 -17.58 -6.16
C MET A 321 22.91 -17.29 -5.63
N ARG A 322 23.98 -17.65 -6.37
CA ARG A 322 25.35 -17.30 -5.98
C ARG A 322 25.64 -15.83 -6.19
N LEU A 323 25.12 -15.22 -7.27
CA LEU A 323 25.21 -13.76 -7.49
C LEU A 323 24.39 -13.00 -6.47
N GLU A 324 23.16 -13.43 -6.21
CA GLU A 324 22.30 -12.82 -5.17
C GLU A 324 22.94 -12.92 -3.78
N HIS A 325 23.55 -14.06 -3.45
CA HIS A 325 24.28 -14.23 -2.19
C HIS A 325 25.50 -13.30 -2.13
N HIS A 326 26.28 -13.22 -3.21
CA HIS A 326 27.45 -12.33 -3.28
C HIS A 326 27.02 -10.86 -3.12
N GLU A 327 25.94 -10.43 -3.78
CA GLU A 327 25.38 -9.09 -3.62
C GLU A 327 24.86 -8.84 -2.19
N LYS A 328 24.20 -9.84 -1.57
CA LYS A 328 23.78 -9.76 -0.17
C LYS A 328 24.97 -9.65 0.79
N VAL A 329 26.03 -10.43 0.59
CA VAL A 329 27.26 -10.37 1.41
C VAL A 329 27.97 -9.03 1.25
N VAL A 330 28.07 -8.51 0.02
CA VAL A 330 28.64 -7.18 -0.23
C VAL A 330 27.79 -6.08 0.39
N LYS A 331 26.47 -6.17 0.28
CA LYS A 331 25.53 -5.24 0.94
C LYS A 331 25.58 -5.35 2.46
N MET A 332 25.71 -6.56 3.01
CA MET A 332 25.88 -6.77 4.47
C MET A 332 27.22 -6.21 4.96
N ALA A 333 28.31 -6.46 4.25
CA ALA A 333 29.63 -5.90 4.61
C ALA A 333 29.66 -4.38 4.50
N GLN A 334 28.99 -3.79 3.50
CA GLN A 334 28.80 -2.34 3.38
C GLN A 334 27.90 -1.81 4.51
N LYS A 335 26.87 -2.55 4.89
CA LYS A 335 25.97 -2.22 6.00
C LYS A 335 26.68 -2.32 7.34
N GLU A 336 27.50 -3.37 7.58
CA GLU A 336 28.33 -3.48 8.79
C GLU A 336 29.40 -2.39 8.87
N GLN A 337 30.00 -1.97 7.74
CA GLN A 337 30.89 -0.83 7.70
C GLN A 337 30.16 0.50 7.96
N GLN A 338 28.94 0.64 7.47
CA GLN A 338 28.08 1.81 7.75
C GLN A 338 27.59 1.80 9.20
N GLU A 339 27.20 0.63 9.74
CA GLU A 339 26.81 0.46 11.14
C GLU A 339 27.99 0.64 12.10
N ALA A 340 29.18 0.20 11.74
CA ALA A 340 30.41 0.45 12.50
C ALA A 340 30.86 1.92 12.44
N ALA A 341 30.63 2.61 11.33
CA ALA A 341 30.82 4.06 11.22
C ALA A 341 29.75 4.86 11.98
N ALA A 342 28.53 4.31 12.11
CA ALA A 342 27.43 4.88 12.90
C ALA A 342 27.56 4.59 14.41
N ALA A 343 28.39 3.64 14.84
CA ALA A 343 28.62 3.30 16.24
C ALA A 343 29.58 4.26 17.00
N ALA A 344 30.18 5.25 16.33
CA ALA A 344 30.69 6.42 17.02
C ALA A 344 29.50 7.26 17.51
N PRO A 345 29.50 7.83 18.72
CA PRO A 345 28.43 8.72 19.14
C PRO A 345 28.42 9.96 18.22
N ALA A 346 27.65 9.85 17.13
CA ALA A 346 27.41 10.97 16.24
C ALA A 346 26.70 12.06 17.05
N GLU A 347 27.23 13.27 17.05
CA GLU A 347 26.55 14.43 17.61
C GLU A 347 25.13 14.48 17.04
N LYS A 348 24.14 14.63 17.91
CA LYS A 348 22.73 14.71 17.53
C LYS A 348 22.57 15.91 16.61
N LYS A 349 22.13 15.69 15.36
CA LYS A 349 21.89 16.77 14.40
C LYS A 349 20.75 17.66 14.90
N ALA A 350 20.80 18.96 14.61
CA ALA A 350 19.69 19.86 14.90
C ALA A 350 18.46 19.49 14.06
N ALA A 351 18.67 19.16 12.79
CA ALA A 351 17.62 18.75 11.86
C ALA A 351 18.09 17.59 10.96
N ALA A 352 17.15 16.76 10.53
CA ALA A 352 17.35 15.73 9.54
C ALA A 352 16.12 15.57 8.65
N PHE A 353 16.32 15.03 7.45
CA PHE A 353 15.29 14.85 6.45
C PHE A 353 15.06 13.38 6.13
N ILE A 354 13.79 13.00 6.07
CA ILE A 354 13.33 11.70 5.58
C ILE A 354 12.42 11.97 4.38
N ALA A 355 12.70 11.37 3.23
CA ALA A 355 11.88 11.48 2.04
C ALA A 355 11.40 10.12 1.56
N VAL A 356 10.15 10.06 1.09
CA VAL A 356 9.67 8.90 0.32
C VAL A 356 10.02 9.14 -1.13
N SER A 357 10.65 8.17 -1.78
CA SER A 357 11.09 8.29 -3.17
C SER A 357 11.31 6.93 -3.82
N VAL A 358 11.28 6.92 -5.15
CA VAL A 358 11.63 5.80 -6.00
C VAL A 358 12.35 6.30 -7.25
N GLY A 359 13.36 5.56 -7.69
CA GLY A 359 14.24 5.92 -8.82
C GLY A 359 15.64 6.31 -8.36
N GLU A 360 16.64 5.68 -8.96
CA GLU A 360 18.04 5.86 -8.54
C GLU A 360 18.52 7.31 -8.69
N GLY A 361 18.12 7.98 -9.78
CA GLY A 361 18.49 9.37 -10.04
C GLY A 361 17.84 10.34 -9.05
N ILE A 362 16.53 10.20 -8.81
CA ILE A 362 15.81 11.02 -7.82
C ILE A 362 16.41 10.81 -6.42
N ASN A 363 16.69 9.55 -6.05
CA ASN A 363 17.31 9.23 -4.77
C ASN A 363 18.69 9.87 -4.62
N ALA A 364 19.48 9.94 -5.71
CA ALA A 364 20.77 10.64 -5.71
C ALA A 364 20.59 12.15 -5.50
N ILE A 365 19.68 12.80 -6.23
CA ILE A 365 19.36 14.22 -6.07
C ILE A 365 18.96 14.54 -4.63
N LEU A 366 18.05 13.78 -4.04
CA LEU A 366 17.60 14.00 -2.66
C LEU A 366 18.74 13.83 -1.64
N LYS A 367 19.64 12.85 -1.85
CA LYS A 367 20.83 12.67 -1.00
C LYS A 367 21.82 13.82 -1.12
N ASP A 368 22.05 14.32 -2.34
CA ASP A 368 22.94 15.46 -2.60
C ASP A 368 22.40 16.75 -1.97
N LEU A 369 21.07 16.90 -1.88
CA LEU A 369 20.39 17.96 -1.17
C LEU A 369 20.43 17.81 0.36
N GLY A 370 20.94 16.69 0.89
CA GLY A 370 21.10 16.47 2.32
C GLY A 370 19.98 15.68 2.97
N VAL A 371 19.16 14.95 2.22
CA VAL A 371 18.17 14.01 2.79
C VAL A 371 18.92 12.85 3.44
N ASP A 372 18.70 12.67 4.75
CA ASP A 372 19.41 11.69 5.59
C ASP A 372 18.93 10.25 5.37
N TYR A 373 17.65 10.07 5.10
CA TYR A 373 17.06 8.75 4.91
C TYR A 373 15.98 8.76 3.83
N ILE A 374 16.03 7.78 2.93
CA ILE A 374 15.02 7.57 1.89
C ILE A 374 14.22 6.30 2.22
N ILE A 375 12.90 6.46 2.25
CA ILE A 375 11.95 5.35 2.29
C ILE A 375 11.60 5.03 0.84
N GLU A 376 12.00 3.86 0.36
CA GLU A 376 11.66 3.43 -1.01
C GLU A 376 10.16 3.12 -1.12
N GLY A 377 9.50 3.68 -2.11
CA GLY A 377 8.09 3.48 -2.40
C GLY A 377 7.36 4.73 -2.88
N GLY A 378 6.05 4.69 -2.82
CA GLY A 378 5.19 5.84 -3.09
C GLY A 378 4.52 5.87 -4.46
N GLN A 379 4.83 4.96 -5.38
CA GLN A 379 4.17 4.85 -6.68
C GLN A 379 3.39 3.54 -6.84
N THR A 380 4.01 2.41 -6.56
CA THR A 380 3.36 1.09 -6.65
C THR A 380 3.02 0.50 -5.30
N MET A 381 3.70 0.94 -4.25
CA MET A 381 3.50 0.48 -2.88
C MET A 381 3.69 1.65 -1.90
N ASN A 382 2.62 2.01 -1.21
CA ASN A 382 2.68 3.04 -0.19
C ASN A 382 3.37 2.50 1.07
N PRO A 383 4.41 3.18 1.61
CA PRO A 383 4.99 2.86 2.89
C PRO A 383 3.94 2.84 4.00
N SER A 384 4.10 1.93 4.96
CA SER A 384 3.27 1.89 6.15
C SER A 384 3.67 2.96 7.17
N THR A 385 2.81 3.21 8.14
CA THR A 385 3.17 4.02 9.32
C THR A 385 4.40 3.47 10.03
N GLU A 386 4.56 2.12 10.08
CA GLU A 386 5.72 1.45 10.66
C GLU A 386 7.00 1.73 9.85
N ASP A 387 6.93 1.76 8.52
CA ASP A 387 8.09 2.10 7.68
C ASP A 387 8.58 3.53 7.98
N VAL A 388 7.66 4.49 8.18
CA VAL A 388 7.98 5.86 8.57
C VAL A 388 8.58 5.91 9.98
N LEU A 389 8.02 5.19 10.95
CA LEU A 389 8.55 5.09 12.32
C LEU A 389 9.96 4.53 12.32
N ASN A 390 10.20 3.44 11.60
CA ASN A 390 11.52 2.82 11.46
C ASN A 390 12.55 3.78 10.84
N ALA A 391 12.13 4.61 9.88
CA ALA A 391 12.99 5.64 9.32
C ALA A 391 13.31 6.74 10.33
N ILE A 392 12.33 7.19 11.11
CA ILE A 392 12.51 8.18 12.18
C ILE A 392 13.48 7.67 13.26
N GLU A 393 13.41 6.38 13.62
CA GLU A 393 14.33 5.78 14.60
C GLU A 393 15.78 5.78 14.12
N LYS A 394 16.01 5.54 12.81
CA LYS A 394 17.34 5.47 12.22
C LYS A 394 18.07 6.83 12.12
N VAL A 395 17.35 7.93 12.24
CA VAL A 395 17.91 9.27 12.09
C VAL A 395 18.15 9.90 13.46
N ASN A 396 19.42 10.23 13.79
CA ASN A 396 19.79 10.86 15.07
C ASN A 396 19.71 12.40 14.98
N ALA A 397 18.51 12.96 15.17
CA ALA A 397 18.27 14.40 15.12
C ALA A 397 17.30 14.87 16.20
N GLU A 398 17.30 16.18 16.51
CA GLU A 398 16.32 16.80 17.40
C GLU A 398 14.99 17.00 16.70
N THR A 399 15.04 17.53 15.48
CA THR A 399 13.89 17.71 14.59
C THR A 399 14.06 16.84 13.35
N VAL A 400 13.02 16.12 12.97
CA VAL A 400 12.98 15.29 11.76
C VAL A 400 11.88 15.80 10.84
N TYR A 401 12.27 16.26 9.66
CA TYR A 401 11.35 16.65 8.60
C TYR A 401 11.04 15.43 7.73
N VAL A 402 9.75 15.13 7.57
CA VAL A 402 9.28 14.02 6.74
C VAL A 402 8.61 14.58 5.50
N LEU A 403 9.09 14.14 4.33
CA LEU A 403 8.62 14.52 3.00
C LEU A 403 7.92 13.31 2.37
N PRO A 404 6.59 13.20 2.46
CA PRO A 404 5.84 12.05 1.94
C PRO A 404 5.91 11.90 0.42
N ASN A 405 6.01 13.00 -0.33
CA ASN A 405 6.09 13.09 -1.79
C ASN A 405 4.98 12.33 -2.54
N ASN A 406 3.90 12.02 -1.83
CA ASN A 406 2.70 11.40 -2.35
C ASN A 406 1.53 11.69 -1.40
N LYS A 407 0.40 12.15 -1.95
CA LYS A 407 -0.81 12.48 -1.17
C LYS A 407 -1.35 11.30 -0.33
N ASN A 408 -1.12 10.07 -0.80
CA ASN A 408 -1.58 8.85 -0.11
C ASN A 408 -0.73 8.49 1.13
N ILE A 409 0.44 9.10 1.27
CA ILE A 409 1.39 8.82 2.36
C ILE A 409 1.30 9.87 3.47
N ILE A 410 0.79 11.07 3.19
CA ILE A 410 0.71 12.18 4.16
C ILE A 410 0.01 11.74 5.45
N LEU A 411 -1.07 10.97 5.35
CA LEU A 411 -1.80 10.50 6.53
C LEU A 411 -0.97 9.51 7.35
N ALA A 412 -0.26 8.58 6.72
CA ALA A 412 0.62 7.62 7.40
C ALA A 412 1.80 8.34 8.09
N ALA A 413 2.39 9.35 7.43
CA ALA A 413 3.43 10.19 8.01
C ALA A 413 2.94 10.98 9.23
N ASN A 414 1.75 11.60 9.14
CA ASN A 414 1.14 12.27 10.28
C ASN A 414 0.81 11.32 11.42
N GLN A 415 0.40 10.09 11.13
CA GLN A 415 0.17 9.08 12.14
C GLN A 415 1.47 8.69 12.85
N ALA A 416 2.57 8.52 12.13
CA ALA A 416 3.89 8.29 12.70
C ALA A 416 4.34 9.47 13.60
N LYS A 417 4.09 10.72 13.18
CA LYS A 417 4.33 11.92 13.99
C LYS A 417 3.65 11.82 15.37
N TYR A 418 2.39 11.39 15.43
CA TYR A 418 1.64 11.25 16.70
C TYR A 418 2.09 10.06 17.56
N MET A 419 2.80 9.11 17.01
CA MET A 419 3.31 7.92 17.72
C MET A 419 4.75 8.12 18.23
N THR A 420 5.44 9.19 17.81
CA THR A 420 6.82 9.50 18.21
C THR A 420 6.81 10.52 19.35
N GLU A 421 7.46 10.22 20.48
CA GLU A 421 7.48 11.07 21.68
C GLU A 421 8.88 11.67 21.95
N ASP A 422 9.95 11.07 21.46
CA ASP A 422 11.35 11.40 21.80
C ASP A 422 12.03 12.39 20.84
N LYS A 423 11.39 12.69 19.71
CA LYS A 423 11.87 13.61 18.66
C LYS A 423 10.75 14.53 18.20
N LYS A 424 11.12 15.74 17.75
CA LYS A 424 10.18 16.63 17.10
C LYS A 424 10.01 16.22 15.64
N ILE A 425 8.82 15.75 15.26
CA ILE A 425 8.51 15.36 13.89
C ILE A 425 7.70 16.46 13.21
N VAL A 426 8.18 16.90 12.05
CA VAL A 426 7.52 17.89 11.18
C VAL A 426 7.22 17.21 9.86
N VAL A 427 5.94 17.08 9.49
CA VAL A 427 5.52 16.53 8.21
C VAL A 427 5.21 17.69 7.26
N ILE A 428 6.04 17.85 6.22
CA ILE A 428 5.76 18.81 5.14
C ILE A 428 4.83 18.11 4.15
N PRO A 429 3.66 18.65 3.82
CA PRO A 429 2.61 17.91 3.09
C PRO A 429 2.91 17.85 1.57
N THR A 430 4.12 17.42 1.20
CA THR A 430 4.55 17.24 -0.18
C THR A 430 3.75 16.11 -0.86
N LYS A 431 3.21 16.38 -2.03
CA LYS A 431 2.38 15.45 -2.81
C LYS A 431 3.13 14.83 -3.98
N THR A 432 4.26 15.44 -4.36
CA THR A 432 5.10 15.04 -5.48
C THR A 432 6.57 15.12 -5.11
N ILE A 433 7.41 14.44 -5.88
CA ILE A 433 8.88 14.46 -5.70
C ILE A 433 9.42 15.89 -5.89
N ALA A 434 8.92 16.61 -6.87
CA ALA A 434 9.34 17.99 -7.13
C ALA A 434 9.07 18.88 -5.90
N GLN A 435 7.88 18.80 -5.32
CA GLN A 435 7.58 19.51 -4.07
C GLN A 435 8.53 19.12 -2.93
N GLY A 436 8.94 17.84 -2.85
CA GLY A 436 9.93 17.38 -1.87
C GLY A 436 11.30 18.03 -2.08
N ILE A 437 11.75 18.14 -3.32
CA ILE A 437 13.01 18.79 -3.69
C ILE A 437 12.96 20.27 -3.30
N THR A 438 11.91 21.00 -3.72
CA THR A 438 11.73 22.42 -3.40
C THR A 438 11.63 22.64 -1.89
N ALA A 439 10.95 21.75 -1.16
CA ALA A 439 10.90 21.85 0.30
C ALA A 439 12.29 21.80 0.93
N VAL A 440 13.15 20.85 0.53
CA VAL A 440 14.51 20.73 1.09
C VAL A 440 15.36 21.94 0.76
N ILE A 441 15.28 22.47 -0.46
CA ILE A 441 16.03 23.66 -0.90
C ILE A 441 15.65 24.89 -0.08
N ASN A 442 14.39 25.01 0.35
CA ASN A 442 13.89 26.12 1.14
C ASN A 442 14.09 25.99 2.66
N TYR A 443 14.78 24.95 3.11
CA TYR A 443 15.15 24.81 4.52
C TYR A 443 16.26 25.80 4.90
N VAL A 444 16.07 26.53 6.00
CA VAL A 444 17.04 27.49 6.54
C VAL A 444 17.48 27.03 7.95
N PRO A 445 18.76 26.67 8.16
CA PRO A 445 19.24 26.12 9.42
C PRO A 445 19.05 27.03 10.64
N ASP A 446 19.04 28.35 10.44
CA ASP A 446 18.94 29.34 11.50
C ASP A 446 17.49 29.66 11.94
N LEU A 447 16.49 29.14 11.23
CA LEU A 447 15.08 29.29 11.59
C LEU A 447 14.61 28.20 12.56
N SER A 448 13.60 28.51 13.36
CA SER A 448 12.92 27.52 14.22
C SER A 448 12.23 26.45 13.37
N PRO A 449 11.94 25.27 13.94
CA PRO A 449 11.21 24.24 13.22
C PRO A 449 9.84 24.68 12.72
N GLU A 450 9.15 25.56 13.44
CA GLU A 450 7.85 26.13 13.05
C GLU A 450 7.96 27.10 11.87
N GLU A 451 9.00 27.95 11.88
CA GLU A 451 9.28 28.88 10.79
C GLU A 451 9.69 28.12 9.52
N ASN A 452 10.52 27.07 9.66
CA ASN A 452 10.86 26.18 8.55
C ASN A 452 9.64 25.40 8.02
N GLU A 453 8.78 24.88 8.90
CA GLU A 453 7.52 24.22 8.47
C GLU A 453 6.66 25.17 7.63
N ALA A 454 6.54 26.42 8.05
CA ALA A 454 5.78 27.44 7.33
C ALA A 454 6.43 27.78 5.98
N ALA A 455 7.75 28.07 5.96
CA ALA A 455 8.47 28.45 4.75
C ALA A 455 8.50 27.34 3.70
N MET A 456 8.78 26.09 4.12
CA MET A 456 8.77 24.94 3.23
C MET A 456 7.36 24.64 2.70
N THR A 457 6.32 24.81 3.54
CA THR A 457 4.93 24.60 3.12
C THR A 457 4.47 25.67 2.13
N GLU A 458 4.87 26.93 2.32
CA GLU A 458 4.61 28.01 1.36
C GLU A 458 5.33 27.77 0.03
N ALA A 459 6.59 27.37 0.08
CA ALA A 459 7.39 27.09 -1.11
C ALA A 459 6.81 25.97 -1.99
N ILE A 460 6.28 24.89 -1.41
CA ILE A 460 5.69 23.80 -2.20
C ILE A 460 4.37 24.16 -2.87
N GLU A 461 3.70 25.23 -2.45
CA GLU A 461 2.45 25.69 -3.09
C GLU A 461 2.70 26.35 -4.46
N THR A 462 3.90 26.85 -4.72
CA THR A 462 4.28 27.45 -6.00
C THR A 462 4.63 26.41 -7.05
N VAL A 463 4.98 25.19 -6.65
CA VAL A 463 5.40 24.10 -7.54
C VAL A 463 4.20 23.45 -8.20
N ARG A 464 4.12 23.52 -9.53
CA ARG A 464 3.20 22.71 -10.32
C ARG A 464 3.90 21.46 -10.82
N THR A 465 3.26 20.32 -10.68
CA THR A 465 3.85 19.04 -11.11
C THR A 465 2.95 18.35 -12.13
N GLY A 466 3.58 17.78 -13.16
CA GLY A 466 2.95 16.91 -14.14
C GLY A 466 3.69 15.58 -14.26
N GLU A 467 2.95 14.50 -14.41
CA GLU A 467 3.47 13.13 -14.50
C GLU A 467 2.93 12.45 -15.76
N VAL A 468 3.79 11.87 -16.58
CA VAL A 468 3.39 11.20 -17.83
C VAL A 468 3.48 9.69 -17.67
N THR A 469 2.35 9.02 -17.86
CA THR A 469 2.22 7.56 -17.77
C THR A 469 1.30 7.03 -18.88
N TYR A 470 0.94 5.75 -18.86
CA TYR A 470 0.04 5.12 -19.82
C TYR A 470 -1.22 4.58 -19.15
N ALA A 471 -2.31 4.53 -19.93
CA ALA A 471 -3.58 3.97 -19.49
C ALA A 471 -3.56 2.43 -19.55
N VAL A 472 -3.90 1.79 -18.44
CA VAL A 472 -3.96 0.32 -18.33
C VAL A 472 -5.32 -0.26 -18.79
N ARG A 473 -6.33 0.59 -18.99
CA ARG A 473 -7.68 0.22 -19.43
C ARG A 473 -8.41 1.41 -20.07
N ASP A 474 -9.50 1.12 -20.77
CA ASP A 474 -10.41 2.16 -21.26
C ASP A 474 -11.15 2.81 -20.10
N THR A 475 -11.24 4.13 -20.10
CA THR A 475 -11.94 4.92 -19.07
C THR A 475 -12.33 6.30 -19.60
N VAL A 476 -13.18 7.00 -18.87
CA VAL A 476 -13.47 8.42 -19.12
C VAL A 476 -13.22 9.18 -17.83
N ILE A 477 -12.29 10.13 -17.84
CA ILE A 477 -11.92 10.95 -16.69
C ILE A 477 -11.89 12.41 -17.13
N ASP A 478 -12.54 13.32 -16.38
CA ASP A 478 -12.57 14.77 -16.65
C ASP A 478 -12.95 15.09 -18.11
N GLU A 479 -13.97 14.42 -18.65
CA GLU A 479 -14.46 14.53 -20.03
C GLU A 479 -13.48 14.01 -21.13
N HIS A 480 -12.32 13.46 -20.76
CA HIS A 480 -11.38 12.82 -21.69
C HIS A 480 -11.74 11.34 -21.86
N GLU A 481 -11.96 10.91 -23.09
CA GLU A 481 -11.99 9.48 -23.45
C GLU A 481 -10.55 8.98 -23.52
N ILE A 482 -10.24 7.97 -22.72
CA ILE A 482 -8.90 7.39 -22.57
C ILE A 482 -9.00 5.93 -22.94
N HIS A 483 -8.20 5.48 -23.92
CA HIS A 483 -8.15 4.08 -24.32
C HIS A 483 -6.94 3.38 -23.75
N GLN A 484 -7.03 2.08 -23.57
CA GLN A 484 -5.91 1.27 -23.10
C GLN A 484 -4.69 1.48 -24.01
N GLY A 485 -3.57 1.85 -23.41
CA GLY A 485 -2.31 2.15 -24.09
C GLY A 485 -2.12 3.60 -24.52
N ASP A 486 -3.11 4.47 -24.33
CA ASP A 486 -2.93 5.92 -24.50
C ASP A 486 -1.97 6.46 -23.42
N TYR A 487 -1.20 7.47 -23.73
CA TYR A 487 -0.40 8.22 -22.77
C TYR A 487 -1.24 9.31 -22.13
N MET A 488 -1.01 9.53 -20.85
CA MET A 488 -1.71 10.53 -20.04
C MET A 488 -0.71 11.44 -19.35
N GLY A 489 -0.93 12.74 -19.46
CA GLY A 489 -0.28 13.76 -18.64
C GLY A 489 -1.19 14.10 -17.46
N ILE A 490 -0.74 13.83 -16.24
CA ILE A 490 -1.51 13.98 -15.02
C ILE A 490 -0.90 15.11 -14.20
N GLY A 491 -1.68 16.11 -13.85
CA GLY A 491 -1.26 17.22 -13.00
C GLY A 491 -1.93 17.21 -11.63
N ASP A 492 -1.69 18.26 -10.87
CA ASP A 492 -2.21 18.41 -9.51
C ASP A 492 -3.75 18.34 -9.42
N ALA A 493 -4.43 18.83 -10.46
CA ALA A 493 -5.90 18.95 -10.51
C ALA A 493 -6.59 17.82 -11.28
N GLY A 494 -5.87 16.97 -12.02
CA GLY A 494 -6.43 15.90 -12.84
C GLY A 494 -5.67 15.68 -14.15
N ILE A 495 -6.37 15.17 -15.17
CA ILE A 495 -5.78 14.90 -16.50
C ILE A 495 -5.56 16.23 -17.24
N LEU A 496 -4.33 16.48 -17.66
CA LEU A 496 -3.94 17.66 -18.42
C LEU A 496 -3.82 17.40 -19.92
N ALA A 497 -3.46 16.19 -20.31
CA ALA A 497 -3.30 15.79 -21.69
C ALA A 497 -3.52 14.28 -21.88
N VAL A 498 -4.06 13.87 -23.02
CA VAL A 498 -4.20 12.47 -23.44
C VAL A 498 -3.84 12.33 -24.90
N GLY A 499 -3.13 11.26 -25.27
CA GLY A 499 -2.78 11.01 -26.67
C GLY A 499 -1.95 9.75 -26.87
N GLN A 500 -1.58 9.48 -28.12
CA GLN A 500 -0.86 8.27 -28.51
C GLN A 500 0.66 8.45 -28.65
N ALA A 501 1.17 9.65 -28.41
CA ALA A 501 2.59 9.95 -28.51
C ALA A 501 3.09 10.64 -27.23
N ILE A 502 4.05 10.01 -26.56
CA ILE A 502 4.63 10.50 -25.27
C ILE A 502 5.08 11.96 -25.40
N GLU A 503 5.84 12.31 -26.43
CA GLU A 503 6.37 13.67 -26.64
C GLU A 503 5.25 14.71 -26.74
N THR A 504 4.18 14.41 -27.47
CA THR A 504 3.04 15.32 -27.65
C THR A 504 2.32 15.51 -26.31
N VAL A 505 1.98 14.42 -25.65
CA VAL A 505 1.31 14.46 -24.34
C VAL A 505 2.14 15.21 -23.30
N THR A 506 3.46 15.01 -23.29
CA THR A 506 4.35 15.73 -22.35
C THR A 506 4.35 17.24 -22.62
N LYS A 507 4.41 17.64 -23.90
CA LYS A 507 4.38 19.07 -24.26
C LYS A 507 3.03 19.71 -23.96
N ASP A 508 1.92 19.05 -24.30
CA ASP A 508 0.58 19.56 -24.02
C ASP A 508 0.31 19.64 -22.50
N MET A 509 0.85 18.70 -21.71
CA MET A 509 0.84 18.75 -20.27
C MET A 509 1.64 19.95 -19.73
N ILE A 510 2.86 20.16 -20.23
CA ILE A 510 3.68 21.32 -19.83
C ILE A 510 2.94 22.62 -20.19
N ASP A 511 2.37 22.73 -21.38
CA ASP A 511 1.61 23.90 -21.81
C ASP A 511 0.45 24.23 -20.86
N SER A 512 -0.21 23.18 -20.35
CA SER A 512 -1.32 23.33 -19.40
C SER A 512 -0.85 23.71 -17.97
N MET A 513 0.43 23.47 -17.66
CA MET A 513 1.02 23.80 -16.36
C MET A 513 1.61 25.22 -16.32
N MET A 514 2.06 25.73 -17.46
CA MET A 514 2.79 27.00 -17.53
C MET A 514 1.93 28.21 -17.22
N ASP A 515 2.54 29.19 -16.59
CA ASP A 515 2.01 30.49 -16.21
C ASP A 515 3.05 31.58 -16.55
N GLU A 516 2.64 32.85 -16.58
CA GLU A 516 3.52 33.96 -16.98
C GLU A 516 4.65 34.20 -15.97
N ASP A 517 4.46 33.75 -14.71
CA ASP A 517 5.41 34.00 -13.61
C ASP A 517 6.41 32.84 -13.40
N MET A 518 6.35 31.77 -14.22
CA MET A 518 7.25 30.62 -14.09
C MET A 518 8.58 30.83 -14.81
N GLU A 519 9.67 30.54 -14.09
CA GLU A 519 11.04 30.76 -14.55
C GLU A 519 11.86 29.48 -14.73
N LEU A 520 11.43 28.36 -14.12
CA LEU A 520 12.14 27.06 -14.14
C LEU A 520 11.21 25.92 -14.57
N ILE A 521 11.69 25.09 -15.48
CA ILE A 521 11.08 23.82 -15.85
C ILE A 521 12.09 22.69 -15.60
N SER A 522 11.82 21.81 -14.66
CA SER A 522 12.67 20.63 -14.41
C SER A 522 12.00 19.37 -14.95
N ILE A 523 12.73 18.62 -15.78
CA ILE A 523 12.27 17.39 -16.43
C ILE A 523 13.07 16.22 -15.87
N TYR A 524 12.40 15.27 -15.21
CA TYR A 524 12.97 14.02 -14.71
C TYR A 524 12.50 12.86 -15.58
N TYR A 525 13.40 12.20 -16.31
CA TYR A 525 13.03 11.06 -17.16
C TYR A 525 13.19 9.72 -16.45
N GLY A 526 12.22 8.83 -16.70
CA GLY A 526 12.12 7.53 -16.06
C GLY A 526 13.02 6.47 -16.70
N GLN A 527 13.08 5.30 -16.07
CA GLN A 527 13.93 4.17 -16.49
C GLN A 527 13.60 3.63 -17.90
N GLU A 528 12.35 3.80 -18.37
CA GLU A 528 11.91 3.35 -19.70
C GLU A 528 12.13 4.39 -20.80
N THR A 529 12.63 5.57 -20.46
CA THR A 529 12.87 6.67 -21.40
C THR A 529 14.37 6.74 -21.75
N LYS A 530 14.66 6.84 -23.04
CA LYS A 530 16.04 7.03 -23.49
C LYS A 530 16.50 8.46 -23.28
N GLU A 531 17.74 8.64 -22.87
CA GLU A 531 18.34 9.95 -22.67
C GLU A 531 18.27 10.83 -23.93
N GLU A 532 18.46 10.24 -25.12
CA GLU A 532 18.40 10.95 -26.41
C GLU A 532 17.01 11.55 -26.67
N ASP A 533 15.94 10.79 -26.36
CA ASP A 533 14.55 11.22 -26.51
C ASP A 533 14.20 12.33 -25.47
N ALA A 534 14.69 12.16 -24.25
CA ALA A 534 14.52 13.16 -23.17
C ALA A 534 15.25 14.47 -23.50
N ALA A 535 16.48 14.39 -24.02
CA ALA A 535 17.24 15.58 -24.46
C ALA A 535 16.54 16.31 -25.60
N ALA A 536 16.03 15.57 -26.59
CA ALA A 536 15.26 16.16 -27.69
C ALA A 536 13.97 16.85 -27.21
N LEU A 537 13.29 16.29 -26.22
CA LEU A 537 12.13 16.91 -25.59
C LEU A 537 12.52 18.20 -24.87
N ARG A 538 13.57 18.17 -24.02
CA ARG A 538 14.09 19.34 -23.31
C ARG A 538 14.40 20.49 -24.27
N ASP A 539 15.09 20.20 -25.39
CA ASP A 539 15.46 21.23 -26.38
C ASP A 539 14.23 21.90 -27.02
N LYS A 540 13.19 21.10 -27.32
CA LYS A 540 11.91 21.62 -27.84
C LYS A 540 11.14 22.45 -26.81
N VAL A 541 11.19 22.06 -25.54
CA VAL A 541 10.59 22.84 -24.45
C VAL A 541 11.34 24.15 -24.26
N ALA A 542 12.68 24.13 -24.25
CA ALA A 542 13.51 25.32 -24.16
C ALA A 542 13.31 26.28 -25.35
N GLU A 543 13.12 25.77 -26.56
CA GLU A 543 12.78 26.57 -27.73
C GLU A 543 11.44 27.30 -27.58
N LYS A 544 10.46 26.60 -26.98
CA LYS A 544 9.10 27.13 -26.79
C LYS A 544 9.01 28.12 -25.62
N TYR A 545 9.78 27.93 -24.56
CA TYR A 545 9.80 28.74 -23.35
C TYR A 545 11.17 29.38 -23.13
N PRO A 546 11.58 30.31 -24.00
CA PRO A 546 12.94 30.90 -23.96
C PRO A 546 13.20 31.83 -22.75
N ALA A 547 12.16 32.14 -21.97
CA ALA A 547 12.27 32.89 -20.73
C ALA A 547 12.48 32.00 -19.50
N CYS A 548 12.31 30.69 -19.65
CA CYS A 548 12.47 29.70 -18.56
C CYS A 548 13.81 28.99 -18.72
N ASP A 549 14.45 28.69 -17.60
CA ASP A 549 15.51 27.69 -17.54
C ASP A 549 14.91 26.31 -17.63
N VAL A 550 15.43 25.45 -18.51
CA VAL A 550 14.91 24.08 -18.70
C VAL A 550 15.99 23.07 -18.35
N GLU A 551 15.80 22.38 -17.25
CA GLU A 551 16.71 21.35 -16.75
C GLU A 551 16.25 19.94 -17.12
N LEU A 552 17.20 19.05 -17.40
CA LEU A 552 16.95 17.64 -17.64
C LEU A 552 17.79 16.81 -16.68
N GLN A 553 17.14 15.94 -15.93
CA GLN A 553 17.76 15.05 -14.95
C GLN A 553 17.30 13.61 -15.17
N TYR A 554 18.22 12.65 -14.97
CA TYR A 554 17.82 11.25 -14.89
C TYR A 554 17.13 11.00 -13.55
N GLY A 555 15.86 10.65 -13.59
CA GLY A 555 15.10 10.31 -12.39
C GLY A 555 15.16 8.82 -12.07
N GLY A 556 15.14 7.96 -13.10
CA GLY A 556 15.13 6.51 -12.98
C GLY A 556 13.85 5.94 -12.34
N GLN A 557 12.79 6.75 -12.24
CA GLN A 557 11.51 6.32 -11.69
C GLN A 557 10.81 5.31 -12.62
N PRO A 558 10.15 4.27 -12.06
CA PRO A 558 9.30 3.36 -12.81
C PRO A 558 7.95 4.02 -13.11
N ILE A 559 7.17 3.48 -14.05
CA ILE A 559 5.78 3.84 -14.39
C ILE A 559 5.65 5.19 -15.09
N TYR A 560 6.32 6.23 -14.59
CA TYR A 560 6.29 7.56 -15.21
C TYR A 560 7.46 7.74 -16.16
N TYR A 561 7.14 7.99 -17.43
CA TYR A 561 8.14 8.32 -18.46
C TYR A 561 8.80 9.64 -18.16
N TYR A 562 8.01 10.61 -17.71
CA TYR A 562 8.48 11.92 -17.29
C TYR A 562 7.75 12.37 -16.04
N ILE A 563 8.49 13.00 -15.13
CA ILE A 563 7.97 13.87 -14.09
C ILE A 563 8.48 15.26 -14.41
N VAL A 564 7.60 16.24 -14.44
CA VAL A 564 7.95 17.63 -14.78
C VAL A 564 7.47 18.54 -13.67
N SER A 565 8.33 19.46 -13.23
CA SER A 565 7.90 20.59 -12.40
C SER A 565 8.03 21.89 -13.16
N ALA A 566 7.16 22.84 -12.84
CA ALA A 566 7.23 24.23 -13.27
C ALA A 566 7.11 25.13 -12.03
N GLU A 567 8.06 26.07 -11.89
CA GLU A 567 8.24 26.94 -10.73
C GLU A 567 8.50 28.40 -11.15
#